data_938cffc1e840409a7df440ae57960b66
#
_entry.id   938cffc1e840409a7df440ae57960b66
#
_cell.length_a   1.000
_cell.length_b   1.000
_cell.length_c   1.000
_cell.angle_alpha   90.00
_cell.angle_beta   90.00
_cell.angle_gamma   90.00
#
_symmetry.space_group_name_H-M   'P 1'
#
loop_
_entity.id
_entity.type
_entity.pdbx_description
1 polymer ?
#
loop_
_entity_poly.entity_id
_entity_poly.type
_entity_poly.pdbx_seq_one_letter_code
_entity_poly.pdbx_strand_id
1 'polypeptide(L)'
;MATISVAAADRRVSALILLVGFVVFLNYVDRGAIAIAAPLLKNELHLSATRFGLAVSAFFWVYAPIQYIVGWLCDRFCVYRALAVGLAIWALSTFLTGFIGGLASLVILRVFLGLGESVTFPAGSKIIARHVPTEQRGYANSLMAAGIALGPALGTLAGGTITAFFGWRPMFWIFGLATLFWLVPWLLTARELPAFGSRNSEPRVAAGKLLRQPAMWAMGIGHFTTTYGHYFILTWLPLFLVQSHGFTISQMTLFATIAYLAQGAAAFFFGWLSDRWVRSGRSEAAVRRGMIAGSLAAMGLAILLLAFATSPAAILSLLVFYGVGAAPCSINLYAIAQMFAGPRAAGSWIGVQNATGNLSGIIGPIITGMIIDATHSYWSAFILTAAVCGAGALWFAFGVPKIEQVALD
;
A
#
# COMPACT_ATOMS: atom_id res chain seq x y z
N MET A 1 1.28 44.60 -10.42
CA MET A 1 1.61 43.80 -9.23
C MET A 1 0.74 42.56 -9.03
N ALA A 2 -0.53 42.54 -9.44
CA ALA A 2 -1.43 41.36 -9.27
C ALA A 2 -1.04 40.13 -10.12
N THR A 3 -0.56 40.29 -11.34
CA THR A 3 -0.19 39.18 -12.25
C THR A 3 1.04 38.36 -11.77
N ILE A 4 1.99 39.02 -11.08
CA ILE A 4 3.16 38.30 -10.52
C ILE A 4 2.76 37.41 -9.30
N SER A 5 1.75 37.82 -8.54
CA SER A 5 1.27 37.07 -7.36
C SER A 5 0.50 35.82 -7.75
N VAL A 6 -0.28 35.85 -8.84
CA VAL A 6 -1.06 34.68 -9.31
C VAL A 6 -0.14 33.60 -9.89
N ALA A 7 0.81 33.96 -10.74
CA ALA A 7 1.78 33.04 -11.32
C ALA A 7 2.71 32.39 -10.26
N ALA A 8 3.04 33.12 -9.19
CA ALA A 8 3.82 32.58 -8.08
C ALA A 8 2.97 31.60 -7.19
N ALA A 9 1.68 31.90 -6.99
CA ALA A 9 0.75 31.01 -6.29
C ALA A 9 0.53 29.71 -7.07
N ASP A 10 0.35 29.76 -8.38
CA ASP A 10 0.21 28.59 -9.25
C ASP A 10 1.47 27.69 -9.23
N ARG A 11 2.66 28.28 -9.26
CA ARG A 11 3.92 27.52 -9.18
C ARG A 11 4.06 26.79 -7.83
N ARG A 12 3.64 27.43 -6.74
CA ARG A 12 3.70 26.83 -5.39
C ARG A 12 2.71 25.67 -5.24
N VAL A 13 1.49 25.82 -5.72
CA VAL A 13 0.50 24.76 -5.72
C VAL A 13 1.00 23.56 -6.54
N SER A 14 1.56 23.81 -7.73
CA SER A 14 2.16 22.77 -8.57
C SER A 14 3.32 22.07 -7.87
N ALA A 15 4.22 22.80 -7.19
CA ALA A 15 5.31 22.21 -6.42
C ALA A 15 4.81 21.32 -5.26
N LEU A 16 3.78 21.78 -4.53
CA LEU A 16 3.15 20.97 -3.47
C LEU A 16 2.54 19.68 -4.01
N ILE A 17 1.81 19.76 -5.12
CA ILE A 17 1.19 18.59 -5.76
C ILE A 17 2.26 17.57 -6.16
N LEU A 18 3.33 18.02 -6.79
CA LEU A 18 4.45 17.16 -7.19
C LEU A 18 5.16 16.54 -5.98
N LEU A 19 5.44 17.33 -4.94
CA LEU A 19 6.07 16.83 -3.72
C LEU A 19 5.19 15.81 -3.00
N VAL A 20 3.87 16.04 -2.90
CA VAL A 20 2.93 15.08 -2.31
C VAL A 20 2.82 13.81 -3.16
N GLY A 21 2.80 13.91 -4.49
CA GLY A 21 2.84 12.73 -5.36
C GLY A 21 4.14 11.93 -5.21
N PHE A 22 5.27 12.64 -5.13
CA PHE A 22 6.59 12.02 -5.03
C PHE A 22 6.84 11.36 -3.66
N VAL A 23 6.33 11.92 -2.56
CA VAL A 23 6.43 11.25 -1.24
C VAL A 23 5.64 9.95 -1.19
N VAL A 24 4.49 9.88 -1.89
CA VAL A 24 3.74 8.62 -2.02
C VAL A 24 4.54 7.61 -2.85
N PHE A 25 5.17 8.04 -3.92
CA PHE A 25 6.07 7.20 -4.72
C PHE A 25 7.19 6.62 -3.85
N LEU A 26 7.93 7.44 -3.09
CA LEU A 26 8.98 6.98 -2.18
C LEU A 26 8.46 6.00 -1.13
N ASN A 27 7.27 6.25 -0.58
CA ASN A 27 6.63 5.36 0.39
C ASN A 27 6.44 3.94 -0.17
N TYR A 28 6.03 3.83 -1.43
CA TYR A 28 5.83 2.54 -2.08
C TYR A 28 7.13 1.90 -2.60
N VAL A 29 8.16 2.69 -2.88
CA VAL A 29 9.53 2.18 -3.14
C VAL A 29 10.06 1.47 -1.90
N ASP A 30 10.00 2.11 -0.73
CA ASP A 30 10.56 1.58 0.51
C ASP A 30 9.77 0.38 1.07
N ARG A 31 8.46 0.34 0.82
CA ARG A 31 7.58 -0.73 1.34
C ARG A 31 7.97 -2.12 0.85
N GLY A 32 8.47 -2.23 -0.38
CA GLY A 32 8.95 -3.48 -0.96
C GLY A 32 10.37 -3.86 -0.57
N ALA A 33 11.17 -2.93 -0.04
CA ALA A 33 12.60 -3.10 0.16
C ALA A 33 12.97 -4.33 1.02
N ILE A 34 12.25 -4.58 2.11
CA ILE A 34 12.50 -5.74 2.99
C ILE A 34 12.31 -7.08 2.26
N ALA A 35 11.33 -7.15 1.37
CA ALA A 35 11.04 -8.37 0.60
C ALA A 35 12.12 -8.64 -0.47
N ILE A 36 12.62 -7.58 -1.11
CA ILE A 36 13.74 -7.66 -2.06
C ILE A 36 15.02 -8.13 -1.36
N ALA A 37 15.29 -7.59 -0.17
CA ALA A 37 16.44 -7.98 0.64
C ALA A 37 16.31 -9.40 1.25
N ALA A 38 15.09 -9.92 1.36
CA ALA A 38 14.78 -11.11 2.16
C ALA A 38 15.66 -12.34 1.86
N PRO A 39 15.96 -12.71 0.60
CA PRO A 39 16.79 -13.88 0.32
C PRO A 39 18.19 -13.79 0.93
N LEU A 40 18.82 -12.62 0.87
CA LEU A 40 20.16 -12.39 1.43
C LEU A 40 20.12 -12.10 2.92
N LEU A 41 19.23 -11.22 3.35
CA LEU A 41 19.07 -10.79 4.74
C LEU A 41 18.72 -11.97 5.67
N LYS A 42 17.77 -12.81 5.24
CA LYS A 42 17.33 -13.99 6.02
C LYS A 42 18.49 -14.97 6.23
N ASN A 43 19.31 -15.19 5.20
CA ASN A 43 20.48 -16.06 5.30
C ASN A 43 21.56 -15.47 6.20
N GLU A 44 21.90 -14.20 6.03
CA GLU A 44 22.95 -13.52 6.79
C GLU A 44 22.59 -13.39 8.29
N LEU A 45 21.33 -13.11 8.61
CA LEU A 45 20.86 -12.98 10.00
C LEU A 45 20.36 -14.30 10.60
N HIS A 46 20.49 -15.42 9.88
CA HIS A 46 20.04 -16.75 10.31
C HIS A 46 18.58 -16.76 10.80
N LEU A 47 17.68 -16.09 10.06
CA LEU A 47 16.28 -15.99 10.43
C LEU A 47 15.48 -17.18 9.90
N SER A 48 14.67 -17.80 10.79
CA SER A 48 13.62 -18.73 10.33
C SER A 48 12.53 -17.97 9.55
N ALA A 49 11.67 -18.68 8.84
CA ALA A 49 10.57 -18.06 8.12
C ALA A 49 9.60 -17.35 9.08
N THR A 50 9.32 -17.94 10.25
CA THR A 50 8.50 -17.32 11.30
C THR A 50 9.11 -16.03 11.83
N ARG A 51 10.43 -16.01 12.12
CA ARG A 51 11.11 -14.81 12.59
C ARG A 51 11.14 -13.70 11.54
N PHE A 52 11.30 -14.06 10.28
CA PHE A 52 11.21 -13.10 9.17
C PHE A 52 9.77 -12.57 9.04
N GLY A 53 8.76 -13.45 9.09
CA GLY A 53 7.35 -13.05 9.08
C GLY A 53 6.99 -12.11 10.23
N LEU A 54 7.51 -12.37 11.43
CA LEU A 54 7.36 -11.49 12.60
C LEU A 54 7.97 -10.11 12.33
N ALA A 55 9.18 -10.05 11.79
CA ALA A 55 9.83 -8.78 11.46
C ALA A 55 9.05 -7.98 10.41
N VAL A 56 8.51 -8.63 9.38
CA VAL A 56 7.66 -7.97 8.38
C VAL A 56 6.37 -7.47 9.00
N SER A 57 5.73 -8.27 9.86
CA SER A 57 4.48 -7.91 10.54
C SER A 57 4.63 -6.72 11.48
N ALA A 58 5.81 -6.52 12.07
CA ALA A 58 6.08 -5.46 13.05
C ALA A 58 5.80 -4.04 12.50
N PHE A 59 5.95 -3.84 11.20
CA PHE A 59 5.53 -2.61 10.53
C PHE A 59 4.04 -2.32 10.76
N PHE A 60 3.20 -3.33 10.62
CA PHE A 60 1.75 -3.18 10.72
C PHE A 60 1.24 -3.07 12.16
N TRP A 61 2.01 -3.45 13.17
CA TRP A 61 1.62 -3.34 14.59
C TRP A 61 1.32 -1.90 14.99
N VAL A 62 2.00 -0.95 14.36
CA VAL A 62 1.82 0.47 14.60
C VAL A 62 1.10 1.15 13.43
N TYR A 63 1.47 0.80 12.19
CA TYR A 63 0.88 1.41 10.99
C TYR A 63 -0.66 1.30 10.96
N ALA A 64 -1.22 0.12 11.27
CA ALA A 64 -2.66 -0.10 11.20
C ALA A 64 -3.44 0.69 12.28
N PRO A 65 -3.14 0.57 13.59
CA PRO A 65 -3.91 1.27 14.62
C PRO A 65 -3.66 2.77 14.64
N ILE A 66 -2.44 3.23 14.31
CA ILE A 66 -2.07 4.64 14.42
C ILE A 66 -2.69 5.50 13.30
N GLN A 67 -3.11 4.91 12.19
CA GLN A 67 -3.73 5.66 11.09
C GLN A 67 -4.95 6.48 11.54
N TYR A 68 -5.70 5.95 12.49
CA TYR A 68 -6.81 6.67 13.08
C TYR A 68 -6.36 7.90 13.89
N ILE A 69 -5.29 7.74 14.69
CA ILE A 69 -4.70 8.79 15.51
C ILE A 69 -4.01 9.85 14.66
N VAL A 70 -3.28 9.44 13.63
CA VAL A 70 -2.53 10.33 12.74
C VAL A 70 -3.46 11.31 12.01
N GLY A 71 -4.62 10.85 11.60
CA GLY A 71 -5.62 11.75 11.04
C GLY A 71 -6.00 12.89 12.01
N TRP A 72 -6.20 12.56 13.30
CA TRP A 72 -6.46 13.55 14.35
C TRP A 72 -5.23 14.45 14.60
N LEU A 73 -4.03 13.88 14.64
CA LEU A 73 -2.79 14.66 14.75
C LEU A 73 -2.64 15.67 13.64
N CYS A 74 -2.90 15.27 12.38
CA CYS A 74 -2.87 16.16 11.23
C CYS A 74 -3.91 17.29 11.32
N ASP A 75 -5.03 17.10 12.06
CA ASP A 75 -6.02 18.16 12.28
C ASP A 75 -5.61 19.14 13.37
N ARG A 76 -4.93 18.65 14.41
CA ARG A 76 -4.56 19.43 15.59
C ARG A 76 -3.23 20.15 15.43
N PHE A 77 -2.28 19.53 14.75
CA PHE A 77 -0.93 20.05 14.58
C PHE A 77 -0.65 20.52 13.13
N CYS A 78 0.45 21.21 12.94
CA CYS A 78 0.89 21.67 11.63
C CYS A 78 1.17 20.44 10.73
N VAL A 79 0.31 20.22 9.73
CA VAL A 79 0.36 19.06 8.83
C VAL A 79 1.69 18.97 8.07
N TYR A 80 2.31 20.10 7.76
CA TYR A 80 3.60 20.14 7.07
C TYR A 80 4.73 19.61 7.95
N ARG A 81 4.71 19.98 9.24
CA ARG A 81 5.68 19.47 10.22
C ARG A 81 5.43 18.01 10.53
N ALA A 82 4.16 17.61 10.66
CA ALA A 82 3.78 16.20 10.88
C ALA A 82 4.31 15.31 9.74
N LEU A 83 4.14 15.75 8.47
CA LEU A 83 4.66 15.01 7.32
C LEU A 83 6.20 14.99 7.32
N ALA A 84 6.86 16.10 7.61
CA ALA A 84 8.33 16.16 7.67
C ALA A 84 8.90 15.27 8.77
N VAL A 85 8.33 15.27 9.98
CA VAL A 85 8.75 14.42 11.09
C VAL A 85 8.50 12.95 10.78
N GLY A 86 7.31 12.60 10.27
CA GLY A 86 6.98 11.23 9.87
C GLY A 86 7.95 10.71 8.82
N LEU A 87 8.24 11.51 7.79
CA LEU A 87 9.18 11.14 6.74
C LEU A 87 10.62 11.01 7.29
N ALA A 88 11.07 11.89 8.19
CA ALA A 88 12.38 11.78 8.80
C ALA A 88 12.53 10.48 9.61
N ILE A 89 11.51 10.12 10.41
CA ILE A 89 11.47 8.86 11.17
C ILE A 89 11.54 7.66 10.21
N TRP A 90 10.70 7.65 9.17
CA TRP A 90 10.66 6.59 8.17
C TRP A 90 12.00 6.47 7.42
N ALA A 91 12.51 7.57 6.84
CA ALA A 91 13.75 7.57 6.08
C ALA A 91 14.97 7.14 6.92
N LEU A 92 15.04 7.62 8.18
CA LEU A 92 16.07 7.20 9.11
C LEU A 92 15.96 5.69 9.46
N SER A 93 14.75 5.20 9.66
CA SER A 93 14.50 3.77 9.90
C SER A 93 14.92 2.91 8.70
N THR A 94 14.61 3.35 7.47
CA THR A 94 15.09 2.69 6.24
C THR A 94 16.61 2.70 6.18
N PHE A 95 17.25 3.86 6.37
CA PHE A 95 18.71 3.98 6.34
C PHE A 95 19.39 3.10 7.39
N LEU A 96 18.93 3.14 8.64
CA LEU A 96 19.48 2.35 9.73
C LEU A 96 19.26 0.84 9.56
N THR A 97 18.27 0.43 8.78
CA THR A 97 18.07 -0.99 8.44
C THR A 97 19.30 -1.58 7.73
N GLY A 98 20.07 -0.77 7.00
CA GLY A 98 21.33 -1.23 6.41
C GLY A 98 22.44 -1.58 7.42
N PHE A 99 22.29 -1.27 8.72
CA PHE A 99 23.27 -1.55 9.77
C PHE A 99 22.83 -2.63 10.77
N ILE A 100 21.67 -3.24 10.58
CA ILE A 100 21.16 -4.25 11.52
C ILE A 100 22.07 -5.48 11.62
N GLY A 101 22.13 -6.04 12.82
CA GLY A 101 22.85 -7.27 13.11
C GLY A 101 21.97 -8.41 13.62
N GLY A 102 20.63 -8.23 13.68
CA GLY A 102 19.74 -9.29 14.17
C GLY A 102 18.27 -8.91 14.16
N LEU A 103 17.43 -9.87 14.60
CA LEU A 103 15.97 -9.75 14.60
C LEU A 103 15.47 -8.55 15.42
N ALA A 104 16.01 -8.32 16.62
CA ALA A 104 15.51 -7.27 17.50
C ALA A 104 15.64 -5.87 16.86
N SER A 105 16.82 -5.55 16.30
CA SER A 105 17.05 -4.28 15.61
C SER A 105 16.16 -4.15 14.38
N LEU A 106 15.95 -5.24 13.64
CA LEU A 106 15.05 -5.25 12.49
C LEU A 106 13.60 -4.95 12.91
N VAL A 107 13.08 -5.62 13.94
CA VAL A 107 11.71 -5.41 14.46
C VAL A 107 11.54 -3.96 14.94
N ILE A 108 12.48 -3.42 15.71
CA ILE A 108 12.41 -2.03 16.20
C ILE A 108 12.33 -1.05 15.02
N LEU A 109 13.20 -1.20 14.03
CA LEU A 109 13.21 -0.30 12.87
C LEU A 109 11.95 -0.46 12.00
N ARG A 110 11.37 -1.65 11.91
CA ARG A 110 10.08 -1.89 11.24
C ARG A 110 8.92 -1.18 11.94
N VAL A 111 8.93 -1.14 13.27
CA VAL A 111 7.93 -0.38 14.06
C VAL A 111 8.05 1.12 13.80
N PHE A 112 9.27 1.67 13.85
CA PHE A 112 9.49 3.08 13.54
C PHE A 112 9.16 3.44 12.08
N LEU A 113 9.46 2.54 11.15
CA LEU A 113 9.08 2.69 9.76
C LEU A 113 7.55 2.80 9.61
N GLY A 114 6.80 1.89 10.25
CA GLY A 114 5.33 1.92 10.26
C GLY A 114 4.76 3.21 10.86
N LEU A 115 5.36 3.70 11.94
CA LEU A 115 5.01 4.98 12.55
C LEU A 115 5.21 6.13 11.57
N GLY A 116 6.38 6.23 10.95
CA GLY A 116 6.73 7.32 10.03
C GLY A 116 5.87 7.31 8.77
N GLU A 117 5.67 6.16 8.14
CA GLU A 117 4.88 6.03 6.91
C GLU A 117 3.39 6.34 7.09
N SER A 118 2.84 6.12 8.30
CA SER A 118 1.42 6.30 8.57
C SER A 118 0.90 7.71 8.30
N VAL A 119 1.79 8.72 8.33
CA VAL A 119 1.44 10.14 8.15
C VAL A 119 1.19 10.51 6.68
N THR A 120 1.76 9.77 5.75
CA THR A 120 1.84 10.15 4.33
C THR A 120 0.47 10.42 3.71
N PHE A 121 -0.48 9.50 3.81
CA PHE A 121 -1.80 9.64 3.20
C PHE A 121 -2.69 10.67 3.90
N PRO A 122 -2.83 10.67 5.23
CA PRO A 122 -3.63 11.67 5.93
C PRO A 122 -3.11 13.10 5.68
N ALA A 123 -1.80 13.30 5.76
CA ALA A 123 -1.19 14.60 5.51
C ALA A 123 -1.34 15.04 4.05
N GLY A 124 -1.03 14.15 3.10
CA GLY A 124 -1.14 14.43 1.66
C GLY A 124 -2.56 14.84 1.26
N SER A 125 -3.55 14.05 1.68
CA SER A 125 -4.97 14.35 1.42
C SER A 125 -5.39 15.70 2.00
N LYS A 126 -4.95 16.04 3.21
CA LYS A 126 -5.25 17.31 3.85
C LYS A 126 -4.60 18.50 3.15
N ILE A 127 -3.35 18.36 2.72
CA ILE A 127 -2.61 19.39 1.97
C ILE A 127 -3.32 19.65 0.64
N ILE A 128 -3.68 18.60 -0.11
CA ILE A 128 -4.42 18.72 -1.36
C ILE A 128 -5.76 19.41 -1.14
N ALA A 129 -6.54 18.96 -0.16
CA ALA A 129 -7.86 19.53 0.11
C ALA A 129 -7.81 21.04 0.40
N ARG A 130 -6.70 21.54 0.97
CA ARG A 130 -6.58 22.96 1.36
C ARG A 130 -5.97 23.86 0.30
N HIS A 131 -4.92 23.38 -0.38
CA HIS A 131 -4.14 24.24 -1.28
C HIS A 131 -4.50 24.07 -2.75
N VAL A 132 -5.12 22.93 -3.09
CA VAL A 132 -5.43 22.63 -4.48
C VAL A 132 -6.85 23.05 -4.78
N PRO A 133 -7.08 23.92 -5.77
CA PRO A 133 -8.41 24.25 -6.25
C PRO A 133 -9.20 23.00 -6.61
N THR A 134 -10.52 23.01 -6.41
CA THR A 134 -11.38 21.86 -6.61
C THR A 134 -11.22 21.23 -7.99
N GLU A 135 -11.02 22.06 -9.01
CA GLU A 135 -10.85 21.69 -10.42
C GLU A 135 -9.54 20.91 -10.66
N GLN A 136 -8.52 21.13 -9.83
CA GLN A 136 -7.19 20.51 -9.96
C GLN A 136 -6.99 19.33 -8.99
N ARG A 137 -7.91 19.07 -8.06
CA ARG A 137 -7.78 17.98 -7.07
C ARG A 137 -7.72 16.61 -7.74
N GLY A 138 -8.42 16.43 -8.86
CA GLY A 138 -8.33 15.22 -9.67
C GLY A 138 -6.91 14.95 -10.14
N TYR A 139 -6.23 15.97 -10.67
CA TYR A 139 -4.83 15.87 -11.10
C TYR A 139 -3.88 15.56 -9.92
N ALA A 140 -4.05 16.24 -8.78
CA ALA A 140 -3.24 15.98 -7.59
C ALA A 140 -3.39 14.53 -7.08
N ASN A 141 -4.62 14.03 -7.04
CA ASN A 141 -4.89 12.65 -6.64
C ASN A 141 -4.36 11.64 -7.67
N SER A 142 -4.37 11.97 -8.97
CA SER A 142 -3.80 11.08 -10.00
C SER A 142 -2.28 10.94 -9.87
N LEU A 143 -1.57 11.98 -9.42
CA LEU A 143 -0.14 11.88 -9.12
C LEU A 143 0.14 11.00 -7.90
N MET A 144 -0.69 11.06 -6.85
CA MET A 144 -0.60 10.12 -5.74
C MET A 144 -0.85 8.67 -6.22
N ALA A 145 -1.87 8.47 -7.05
CA ALA A 145 -2.17 7.15 -7.63
C ALA A 145 -1.05 6.64 -8.53
N ALA A 146 -0.41 7.50 -9.30
CA ALA A 146 0.78 7.16 -10.08
C ALA A 146 1.95 6.72 -9.17
N GLY A 147 2.15 7.41 -8.03
CA GLY A 147 3.13 7.01 -7.01
C GLY A 147 2.87 5.60 -6.47
N ILE A 148 1.61 5.28 -6.16
CA ILE A 148 1.18 3.94 -5.71
C ILE A 148 1.46 2.86 -6.79
N ALA A 149 1.20 3.18 -8.06
CA ALA A 149 1.35 2.23 -9.16
C ALA A 149 2.81 2.02 -9.58
N LEU A 150 3.60 3.09 -9.67
CA LEU A 150 4.97 3.07 -10.14
C LEU A 150 5.99 2.76 -9.05
N GLY A 151 5.68 3.11 -7.79
CA GLY A 151 6.57 2.89 -6.66
C GLY A 151 7.05 1.44 -6.51
N PRO A 152 6.15 0.46 -6.45
CA PRO A 152 6.54 -0.95 -6.36
C PRO A 152 7.36 -1.43 -7.55
N ALA A 153 7.00 -1.05 -8.77
CA ALA A 153 7.71 -1.46 -9.98
C ALA A 153 9.13 -0.91 -10.02
N LEU A 154 9.28 0.41 -9.88
CA LEU A 154 10.58 1.09 -9.94
C LEU A 154 11.41 0.83 -8.68
N GLY A 155 10.76 0.72 -7.51
CA GLY A 155 11.41 0.33 -6.26
C GLY A 155 11.98 -1.07 -6.32
N THR A 156 11.23 -2.02 -6.88
CA THR A 156 11.71 -3.39 -7.08
C THR A 156 12.86 -3.43 -8.08
N LEU A 157 12.75 -2.72 -9.20
CA LEU A 157 13.80 -2.66 -10.20
C LEU A 157 15.09 -2.06 -9.63
N ALA A 158 15.01 -0.89 -9.02
CA ALA A 158 16.16 -0.21 -8.44
C ALA A 158 16.74 -1.00 -7.25
N GLY A 159 15.90 -1.37 -6.30
CA GLY A 159 16.32 -2.11 -5.10
C GLY A 159 16.89 -3.48 -5.41
N GLY A 160 16.27 -4.22 -6.32
CA GLY A 160 16.75 -5.52 -6.75
C GLY A 160 18.07 -5.44 -7.52
N THR A 161 18.22 -4.45 -8.39
CA THR A 161 19.48 -4.19 -9.09
C THR A 161 20.60 -3.85 -8.11
N ILE A 162 20.37 -2.92 -7.18
CA ILE A 162 21.37 -2.59 -6.16
C ILE A 162 21.71 -3.84 -5.32
N THR A 163 20.69 -4.61 -4.93
CA THR A 163 20.89 -5.84 -4.13
C THR A 163 21.66 -6.90 -4.86
N ALA A 164 21.44 -7.05 -6.18
CA ALA A 164 22.14 -8.04 -7.00
C ALA A 164 23.65 -7.74 -7.15
N PHE A 165 24.02 -6.46 -7.26
CA PHE A 165 25.41 -6.05 -7.49
C PHE A 165 26.19 -5.70 -6.22
N PHE A 166 25.52 -5.11 -5.23
CA PHE A 166 26.17 -4.54 -4.05
C PHE A 166 25.69 -5.16 -2.72
N GLY A 167 24.72 -6.07 -2.77
CA GLY A 167 24.10 -6.64 -1.58
C GLY A 167 22.95 -5.78 -1.04
N TRP A 168 22.27 -6.31 -0.03
CA TRP A 168 21.03 -5.72 0.50
C TRP A 168 21.24 -4.46 1.35
N ARG A 169 22.38 -4.31 2.03
CA ARG A 169 22.68 -3.17 2.91
C ARG A 169 22.74 -1.83 2.18
N PRO A 170 23.51 -1.69 1.06
CA PRO A 170 23.55 -0.46 0.28
C PRO A 170 22.20 -0.02 -0.27
N MET A 171 21.29 -0.97 -0.57
CA MET A 171 19.93 -0.62 -0.99
C MET A 171 19.21 0.21 0.09
N PHE A 172 19.27 -0.21 1.36
CA PHE A 172 18.65 0.53 2.45
C PHE A 172 19.31 1.89 2.69
N TRP A 173 20.63 1.99 2.58
CA TRP A 173 21.33 3.28 2.68
C TRP A 173 20.90 4.24 1.60
N ILE A 174 20.87 3.79 0.35
CA ILE A 174 20.49 4.61 -0.80
C ILE A 174 19.03 5.05 -0.70
N PHE A 175 18.11 4.14 -0.40
CA PHE A 175 16.69 4.44 -0.28
C PHE A 175 16.42 5.42 0.88
N GLY A 176 16.98 5.15 2.05
CA GLY A 176 16.83 6.04 3.19
C GLY A 176 17.40 7.44 2.94
N LEU A 177 18.58 7.55 2.33
CA LEU A 177 19.17 8.85 1.97
C LEU A 177 18.36 9.57 0.89
N ALA A 178 17.90 8.87 -0.14
CA ALA A 178 17.06 9.46 -1.19
C ALA A 178 15.75 10.00 -0.60
N THR A 179 15.16 9.27 0.35
CA THR A 179 13.97 9.71 1.07
C THR A 179 14.25 10.91 1.97
N LEU A 180 15.39 10.93 2.71
CA LEU A 180 15.81 12.10 3.49
C LEU A 180 16.05 13.32 2.62
N PHE A 181 16.61 13.15 1.42
CA PHE A 181 16.86 14.26 0.50
C PHE A 181 15.57 14.98 0.08
N TRP A 182 14.43 14.28 0.02
CA TRP A 182 13.13 14.88 -0.24
C TRP A 182 12.72 15.93 0.82
N LEU A 183 13.23 15.84 2.06
CA LEU A 183 12.95 16.86 3.07
C LEU A 183 13.45 18.25 2.67
N VAL A 184 14.50 18.35 1.88
CA VAL A 184 15.08 19.65 1.48
C VAL A 184 14.06 20.48 0.70
N PRO A 185 13.57 20.03 -0.47
CA PRO A 185 12.56 20.80 -1.20
C PRO A 185 11.26 20.95 -0.42
N TRP A 186 10.89 19.96 0.42
CA TRP A 186 9.71 20.07 1.27
C TRP A 186 9.80 21.18 2.29
N LEU A 187 10.89 21.25 3.05
CA LEU A 187 11.09 22.28 4.07
C LEU A 187 11.19 23.68 3.46
N LEU A 188 11.82 23.81 2.28
CA LEU A 188 11.88 25.09 1.55
C LEU A 188 10.49 25.54 1.11
N THR A 189 9.68 24.65 0.56
CA THR A 189 8.32 24.96 0.10
C THR A 189 7.37 25.21 1.28
N ALA A 190 7.46 24.41 2.34
CA ALA A 190 6.56 24.49 3.48
C ALA A 190 6.79 25.73 4.38
N ARG A 191 8.01 26.28 4.40
CA ARG A 191 8.33 27.51 5.18
C ARG A 191 7.48 28.71 4.79
N GLU A 192 7.05 28.78 3.54
CA GLU A 192 6.31 29.91 2.99
C GLU A 192 4.79 29.75 3.09
N LEU A 193 4.33 28.63 3.63
CA LEU A 193 2.90 28.35 3.76
C LEU A 193 2.38 28.80 5.11
N PRO A 194 1.17 29.40 5.18
CA PRO A 194 0.59 29.83 6.43
C PRO A 194 0.41 28.65 7.37
N ALA A 195 0.80 28.84 8.64
CA ALA A 195 0.64 27.84 9.68
C ALA A 195 -0.82 27.36 9.76
N PHE A 196 -1.02 26.08 9.83
CA PHE A 196 -2.34 25.49 9.95
C PHE A 196 -2.85 25.65 11.38
N GLY A 197 -3.73 26.63 11.61
CA GLY A 197 -4.62 26.66 12.76
C GLY A 197 -5.91 25.91 12.44
N SER A 198 -6.36 25.11 13.38
CA SER A 198 -7.65 24.38 13.36
C SER A 198 -8.83 25.37 13.24
N ARG A 199 -9.24 25.70 12.01
CA ARG A 199 -10.52 26.36 11.76
C ARG A 199 -11.29 25.58 10.70
N ASN A 200 -12.44 25.05 11.08
CA ASN A 200 -13.44 24.37 10.25
C ASN A 200 -13.07 22.96 9.73
N SER A 201 -12.71 22.04 10.62
CA SER A 201 -12.97 20.63 10.33
C SER A 201 -14.44 20.35 10.71
N GLU A 202 -15.26 19.93 9.74
CA GLU A 202 -16.57 19.37 10.07
C GLU A 202 -16.39 18.26 11.11
N PRO A 203 -17.34 18.10 12.07
CA PRO A 203 -17.24 17.07 13.10
C PRO A 203 -17.08 15.70 12.42
N ARG A 204 -15.99 15.02 12.71
CA ARG A 204 -15.79 13.65 12.21
C ARG A 204 -16.82 12.72 12.77
N VAL A 205 -17.33 11.82 11.96
CA VAL A 205 -18.16 10.72 12.44
C VAL A 205 -17.30 9.86 13.37
N ALA A 206 -17.77 9.68 14.61
CA ALA A 206 -17.05 8.91 15.61
C ALA A 206 -16.88 7.45 15.15
N ALA A 207 -15.67 6.89 15.31
CA ALA A 207 -15.39 5.51 14.92
C ALA A 207 -16.37 4.51 15.55
N GLY A 208 -16.83 4.76 16.78
CA GLY A 208 -17.84 3.92 17.44
C GLY A 208 -19.17 3.82 16.70
N LYS A 209 -19.61 4.89 15.98
CA LYS A 209 -20.79 4.82 15.12
C LYS A 209 -20.56 3.96 13.88
N LEU A 210 -19.38 4.05 13.28
CA LEU A 210 -18.99 3.26 12.11
C LEU A 210 -18.87 1.77 12.45
N LEU A 211 -18.26 1.45 13.60
CA LEU A 211 -18.09 0.07 14.06
C LEU A 211 -19.42 -0.63 14.40
N ARG A 212 -20.50 0.11 14.59
CA ARG A 212 -21.86 -0.45 14.76
C ARG A 212 -22.53 -0.83 13.44
N GLN A 213 -21.96 -0.41 12.29
CA GLN A 213 -22.57 -0.67 10.99
C GLN A 213 -22.14 -2.03 10.45
N PRO A 214 -23.07 -2.94 10.12
CA PRO A 214 -22.72 -4.25 9.52
C PRO A 214 -21.93 -4.12 8.22
N ALA A 215 -22.23 -3.11 7.40
CA ALA A 215 -21.52 -2.82 6.16
C ALA A 215 -20.03 -2.50 6.38
N MET A 216 -19.66 -1.88 7.51
CA MET A 216 -18.27 -1.61 7.89
C MET A 216 -17.49 -2.93 8.05
N TRP A 217 -18.06 -3.89 8.78
CA TRP A 217 -17.42 -5.20 8.99
C TRP A 217 -17.38 -6.02 7.71
N ALA A 218 -18.45 -5.96 6.90
CA ALA A 218 -18.47 -6.62 5.60
C ALA A 218 -17.34 -6.09 4.69
N MET A 219 -17.14 -4.78 4.65
CA MET A 219 -16.05 -4.16 3.90
C MET A 219 -14.67 -4.42 4.55
N GLY A 220 -14.60 -4.45 5.88
CA GLY A 220 -13.37 -4.78 6.60
C GLY A 220 -12.87 -6.19 6.31
N ILE A 221 -13.76 -7.19 6.34
CA ILE A 221 -13.46 -8.58 5.99
C ILE A 221 -13.02 -8.68 4.53
N GLY A 222 -13.75 -8.04 3.62
CA GLY A 222 -13.39 -8.02 2.20
C GLY A 222 -12.03 -7.35 1.95
N HIS A 223 -11.74 -6.26 2.63
CA HIS A 223 -10.43 -5.60 2.56
C HIS A 223 -9.30 -6.49 3.10
N PHE A 224 -9.55 -7.18 4.23
CA PHE A 224 -8.59 -8.15 4.79
C PHE A 224 -8.22 -9.23 3.78
N THR A 225 -9.19 -9.84 3.10
CA THR A 225 -8.91 -10.90 2.12
C THR A 225 -8.14 -10.38 0.90
N THR A 226 -8.44 -9.16 0.46
CA THR A 226 -7.73 -8.48 -0.64
C THR A 226 -6.26 -8.22 -0.28
N THR A 227 -6.03 -7.64 0.89
CA THR A 227 -4.68 -7.29 1.33
C THR A 227 -3.87 -8.52 1.78
N TYR A 228 -4.53 -9.57 2.24
CA TYR A 228 -3.85 -10.84 2.58
C TYR A 228 -3.11 -11.42 1.37
N GLY A 229 -3.80 -11.57 0.23
CA GLY A 229 -3.19 -12.05 -1.01
C GLY A 229 -2.10 -11.11 -1.52
N HIS A 230 -2.34 -9.79 -1.43
CA HIS A 230 -1.35 -8.80 -1.87
C HIS A 230 -0.07 -8.83 -1.00
N TYR A 231 -0.20 -8.86 0.32
CA TYR A 231 0.96 -8.91 1.23
C TYR A 231 1.69 -10.25 1.19
N PHE A 232 0.97 -11.35 0.90
CA PHE A 232 1.61 -12.63 0.67
C PHE A 232 2.57 -12.57 -0.53
N ILE A 233 2.10 -12.12 -1.68
CA ILE A 233 2.95 -11.98 -2.88
C ILE A 233 4.06 -10.97 -2.63
N LEU A 234 3.74 -9.79 -2.09
CA LEU A 234 4.74 -8.77 -1.81
C LEU A 234 5.88 -9.29 -0.92
N THR A 235 5.57 -10.09 0.11
CA THR A 235 6.54 -10.51 1.13
C THR A 235 7.28 -11.78 0.75
N TRP A 236 6.56 -12.78 0.23
CA TRP A 236 7.09 -14.14 0.12
C TRP A 236 7.49 -14.54 -1.29
N LEU A 237 7.01 -13.82 -2.33
CA LEU A 237 7.39 -14.11 -3.72
C LEU A 237 8.91 -14.05 -3.94
N PRO A 238 9.66 -13.03 -3.47
CA PRO A 238 11.12 -13.00 -3.65
C PRO A 238 11.81 -14.22 -3.05
N LEU A 239 11.42 -14.62 -1.84
CA LEU A 239 11.97 -15.82 -1.18
C LEU A 239 11.61 -17.10 -1.95
N PHE A 240 10.36 -17.24 -2.38
CA PHE A 240 9.91 -18.38 -3.18
C PHE A 240 10.69 -18.52 -4.48
N LEU A 241 10.87 -17.45 -5.24
CA LEU A 241 11.61 -17.48 -6.49
C LEU A 241 13.08 -17.87 -6.29
N VAL A 242 13.73 -17.32 -5.27
CA VAL A 242 15.16 -17.58 -5.02
C VAL A 242 15.36 -18.94 -4.34
N GLN A 243 14.60 -19.26 -3.29
CA GLN A 243 14.84 -20.45 -2.48
C GLN A 243 14.23 -21.73 -3.07
N SER A 244 13.05 -21.65 -3.71
CA SER A 244 12.37 -22.82 -4.27
C SER A 244 12.69 -23.07 -5.73
N HIS A 245 12.97 -22.01 -6.50
CA HIS A 245 13.22 -22.12 -7.94
C HIS A 245 14.66 -21.79 -8.35
N GLY A 246 15.53 -21.42 -7.39
CA GLY A 246 16.94 -21.13 -7.67
C GLY A 246 17.19 -19.89 -8.53
N PHE A 247 16.21 -18.95 -8.57
CA PHE A 247 16.38 -17.72 -9.33
C PHE A 247 17.50 -16.86 -8.73
N THR A 248 18.25 -16.23 -9.60
CA THR A 248 19.15 -15.15 -9.17
C THR A 248 18.33 -13.93 -8.71
N ILE A 249 18.95 -13.06 -7.91
CA ILE A 249 18.32 -11.80 -7.49
C ILE A 249 17.89 -10.97 -8.70
N SER A 250 18.71 -10.94 -9.78
CA SER A 250 18.36 -10.22 -11.01
C SER A 250 17.12 -10.80 -11.72
N GLN A 251 17.01 -12.12 -11.80
CA GLN A 251 15.83 -12.78 -12.40
C GLN A 251 14.57 -12.51 -11.56
N MET A 252 14.65 -12.67 -10.23
CA MET A 252 13.57 -12.35 -9.30
C MET A 252 13.14 -10.88 -9.47
N THR A 253 14.09 -9.95 -9.54
CA THR A 253 13.84 -8.53 -9.75
C THR A 253 13.07 -8.27 -11.04
N LEU A 254 13.53 -8.85 -12.14
CA LEU A 254 12.89 -8.69 -13.45
C LEU A 254 11.44 -9.20 -13.43
N PHE A 255 11.21 -10.40 -12.90
CA PHE A 255 9.88 -11.02 -12.86
C PHE A 255 8.91 -10.23 -12.00
N ALA A 256 9.33 -9.81 -10.81
CA ALA A 256 8.51 -8.99 -9.93
C ALA A 256 8.22 -7.59 -10.54
N THR A 257 9.22 -6.97 -11.19
CA THR A 257 9.03 -5.68 -11.87
C THR A 257 8.00 -5.78 -12.99
N ILE A 258 8.07 -6.81 -13.84
CA ILE A 258 7.12 -7.04 -14.93
C ILE A 258 5.70 -7.22 -14.36
N ALA A 259 5.54 -7.98 -13.27
CA ALA A 259 4.25 -8.18 -12.63
C ALA A 259 3.64 -6.86 -12.10
N TYR A 260 4.45 -6.00 -11.45
CA TYR A 260 3.99 -4.70 -10.97
C TYR A 260 3.67 -3.72 -12.11
N LEU A 261 4.45 -3.74 -13.20
CA LEU A 261 4.14 -2.94 -14.39
C LEU A 261 2.82 -3.38 -15.03
N ALA A 262 2.61 -4.69 -15.13
CA ALA A 262 1.36 -5.26 -15.63
C ALA A 262 0.16 -4.86 -14.74
N GLN A 263 0.32 -4.89 -13.41
CA GLN A 263 -0.68 -4.43 -12.46
C GLN A 263 -1.00 -2.94 -12.64
N GLY A 264 0.01 -2.11 -12.78
CA GLY A 264 -0.15 -0.67 -13.01
C GLY A 264 -0.90 -0.38 -14.32
N ALA A 265 -0.49 -0.99 -15.42
CA ALA A 265 -1.15 -0.85 -16.72
C ALA A 265 -2.61 -1.34 -16.68
N ALA A 266 -2.85 -2.48 -16.05
CA ALA A 266 -4.18 -3.04 -15.88
C ALA A 266 -5.09 -2.15 -15.02
N ALA A 267 -4.55 -1.46 -14.02
CA ALA A 267 -5.33 -0.54 -13.19
C ALA A 267 -5.94 0.62 -14.02
N PHE A 268 -5.17 1.19 -14.94
CA PHE A 268 -5.70 2.20 -15.87
C PHE A 268 -6.80 1.62 -16.79
N PHE A 269 -6.54 0.43 -17.35
CA PHE A 269 -7.53 -0.24 -18.23
C PHE A 269 -8.83 -0.55 -17.50
N PHE A 270 -8.76 -1.17 -16.31
CA PHE A 270 -9.97 -1.53 -15.56
C PHE A 270 -10.67 -0.32 -14.94
N GLY A 271 -9.96 0.75 -14.63
CA GLY A 271 -10.55 2.03 -14.25
C GLY A 271 -11.42 2.59 -15.37
N TRP A 272 -10.85 2.70 -16.57
CA TRP A 272 -11.59 3.11 -17.76
C TRP A 272 -12.79 2.19 -18.07
N LEU A 273 -12.58 0.87 -17.97
CA LEU A 273 -13.62 -0.13 -18.23
C LEU A 273 -14.78 -0.02 -17.22
N SER A 274 -14.47 0.16 -15.94
CA SER A 274 -15.44 0.38 -14.87
C SER A 274 -16.35 1.59 -15.19
N ASP A 275 -15.70 2.73 -15.49
CA ASP A 275 -16.42 3.95 -15.81
C ASP A 275 -17.26 3.83 -17.11
N ARG A 276 -16.75 3.12 -18.10
CA ARG A 276 -17.50 2.85 -19.34
C ARG A 276 -18.74 2.02 -19.08
N TRP A 277 -18.64 0.98 -18.25
CA TRP A 277 -19.80 0.13 -17.92
C TRP A 277 -20.85 0.90 -17.11
N VAL A 278 -20.44 1.73 -16.16
CA VAL A 278 -21.36 2.58 -15.39
C VAL A 278 -22.06 3.59 -16.32
N ARG A 279 -21.31 4.25 -17.21
CA ARG A 279 -21.89 5.17 -18.22
C ARG A 279 -22.82 4.50 -19.21
N SER A 280 -22.65 3.20 -19.46
CA SER A 280 -23.60 2.43 -20.31
C SER A 280 -24.90 2.05 -19.60
N GLY A 281 -25.17 2.56 -18.39
CA GLY A 281 -26.39 2.34 -17.62
C GLY A 281 -26.36 1.13 -16.68
N ARG A 282 -25.20 0.45 -16.52
CA ARG A 282 -25.07 -0.61 -15.53
C ARG A 282 -24.99 -0.02 -14.12
N SER A 283 -25.55 -0.73 -13.14
CA SER A 283 -25.46 -0.35 -11.73
C SER A 283 -23.99 -0.23 -11.29
N GLU A 284 -23.60 0.92 -10.78
CA GLU A 284 -22.24 1.16 -10.26
C GLU A 284 -21.87 0.15 -9.16
N ALA A 285 -22.79 -0.11 -8.24
CA ALA A 285 -22.62 -1.09 -7.18
C ALA A 285 -22.34 -2.51 -7.74
N ALA A 286 -23.11 -2.94 -8.75
CA ALA A 286 -22.95 -4.25 -9.36
C ALA A 286 -21.61 -4.37 -10.13
N VAL A 287 -21.24 -3.33 -10.90
CA VAL A 287 -19.98 -3.29 -11.63
C VAL A 287 -18.78 -3.38 -10.68
N ARG A 288 -18.72 -2.51 -9.66
CA ARG A 288 -17.60 -2.46 -8.75
C ARG A 288 -17.47 -3.72 -7.88
N ARG A 289 -18.61 -4.25 -7.40
CA ARG A 289 -18.70 -5.50 -6.65
C ARG A 289 -18.22 -6.70 -7.49
N GLY A 290 -18.69 -6.81 -8.71
CA GLY A 290 -18.30 -7.87 -9.64
C GLY A 290 -16.83 -7.81 -10.02
N MET A 291 -16.27 -6.61 -10.21
CA MET A 291 -14.84 -6.40 -10.46
C MET A 291 -13.97 -6.86 -9.29
N ILE A 292 -14.36 -6.58 -8.03
CA ILE A 292 -13.59 -7.04 -6.86
C ILE A 292 -13.69 -8.56 -6.72
N ALA A 293 -14.89 -9.12 -6.84
CA ALA A 293 -15.07 -10.57 -6.76
C ALA A 293 -14.25 -11.31 -7.83
N GLY A 294 -14.30 -10.85 -9.09
CA GLY A 294 -13.51 -11.39 -10.18
C GLY A 294 -12.00 -11.21 -9.98
N SER A 295 -11.60 -10.07 -9.45
CA SER A 295 -10.19 -9.79 -9.10
C SER A 295 -9.66 -10.79 -8.06
N LEU A 296 -10.38 -10.98 -6.96
CA LEU A 296 -9.99 -11.93 -5.90
C LEU A 296 -9.97 -13.38 -6.40
N ALA A 297 -10.91 -13.75 -7.27
CA ALA A 297 -10.90 -15.08 -7.92
C ALA A 297 -9.67 -15.25 -8.81
N ALA A 298 -9.33 -14.23 -9.63
CA ALA A 298 -8.15 -14.25 -10.48
C ALA A 298 -6.85 -14.29 -9.66
N MET A 299 -6.75 -13.49 -8.60
CA MET A 299 -5.61 -13.52 -7.67
C MET A 299 -5.45 -14.89 -7.02
N GLY A 300 -6.54 -15.44 -6.47
CA GLY A 300 -6.54 -16.76 -5.84
C GLY A 300 -6.13 -17.88 -6.81
N LEU A 301 -6.65 -17.85 -8.03
CA LEU A 301 -6.28 -18.80 -9.08
C LEU A 301 -4.81 -18.67 -9.47
N ALA A 302 -4.32 -17.45 -9.68
CA ALA A 302 -2.92 -17.22 -10.00
C ALA A 302 -1.99 -17.74 -8.90
N ILE A 303 -2.30 -17.44 -7.62
CA ILE A 303 -1.54 -17.89 -6.45
C ILE A 303 -1.57 -19.42 -6.35
N LEU A 304 -2.74 -20.04 -6.54
CA LEU A 304 -2.88 -21.50 -6.53
C LEU A 304 -2.02 -22.15 -7.62
N LEU A 305 -2.09 -21.64 -8.85
CA LEU A 305 -1.32 -22.20 -9.97
C LEU A 305 0.19 -21.96 -9.81
N LEU A 306 0.61 -20.87 -9.19
CA LEU A 306 2.02 -20.61 -8.86
C LEU A 306 2.61 -21.69 -7.94
N ALA A 307 1.80 -22.28 -7.05
CA ALA A 307 2.25 -23.38 -6.19
C ALA A 307 2.72 -24.63 -6.98
N PHE A 308 2.27 -24.79 -8.22
CA PHE A 308 2.56 -25.92 -9.09
C PHE A 308 3.45 -25.57 -10.28
N ALA A 309 3.73 -24.29 -10.48
CA ALA A 309 4.52 -23.83 -11.62
C ALA A 309 6.00 -24.19 -11.44
N THR A 310 6.58 -24.85 -12.44
CA THR A 310 8.01 -25.27 -12.41
C THR A 310 8.86 -24.55 -13.42
N SER A 311 8.29 -24.11 -14.54
CA SER A 311 9.07 -23.41 -15.59
C SER A 311 9.08 -21.90 -15.37
N PRO A 312 10.21 -21.22 -15.66
CA PRO A 312 10.28 -19.76 -15.57
C PRO A 312 9.22 -19.03 -16.40
N ALA A 313 8.90 -19.55 -17.59
CA ALA A 313 7.87 -18.97 -18.45
C ALA A 313 6.46 -19.05 -17.83
N ALA A 314 6.12 -20.21 -17.22
CA ALA A 314 4.85 -20.36 -16.51
C ALA A 314 4.77 -19.43 -15.29
N ILE A 315 5.85 -19.34 -14.50
CA ILE A 315 5.93 -18.45 -13.34
C ILE A 315 5.71 -16.99 -13.78
N LEU A 316 6.43 -16.52 -14.81
CA LEU A 316 6.28 -15.15 -15.32
C LEU A 316 4.86 -14.88 -15.80
N SER A 317 4.27 -15.81 -16.59
CA SER A 317 2.91 -15.67 -17.10
C SER A 317 1.88 -15.58 -15.97
N LEU A 318 2.04 -16.39 -14.93
CA LEU A 318 1.15 -16.38 -13.76
C LEU A 318 1.34 -15.13 -12.90
N LEU A 319 2.56 -14.60 -12.79
CA LEU A 319 2.80 -13.34 -12.10
C LEU A 319 2.19 -12.15 -12.85
N VAL A 320 2.27 -12.14 -14.18
CA VAL A 320 1.56 -11.15 -15.01
C VAL A 320 0.05 -11.29 -14.85
N PHE A 321 -0.47 -12.52 -14.89
CA PHE A 321 -1.89 -12.78 -14.67
C PHE A 321 -2.35 -12.35 -13.27
N TYR A 322 -1.53 -12.60 -12.23
CA TYR A 322 -1.77 -12.08 -10.88
C TYR A 322 -1.82 -10.56 -10.88
N GLY A 323 -0.83 -9.88 -11.46
CA GLY A 323 -0.77 -8.42 -11.51
C GLY A 323 -2.01 -7.83 -12.18
N VAL A 324 -2.37 -8.33 -13.36
CA VAL A 324 -3.58 -7.92 -14.08
C VAL A 324 -4.84 -8.18 -13.26
N GLY A 325 -4.92 -9.37 -12.65
CA GLY A 325 -6.05 -9.79 -11.82
C GLY A 325 -6.21 -8.97 -10.53
N ALA A 326 -5.12 -8.49 -9.94
CA ALA A 326 -5.15 -7.69 -8.71
C ALA A 326 -5.59 -6.23 -8.93
N ALA A 327 -5.45 -5.71 -10.13
CA ALA A 327 -5.72 -4.31 -10.45
C ALA A 327 -7.16 -3.86 -10.15
N PRO A 328 -8.23 -4.60 -10.48
CA PRO A 328 -9.60 -4.17 -10.18
C PRO A 328 -9.89 -3.99 -8.68
N CYS A 329 -9.26 -4.77 -7.79
CA CYS A 329 -9.40 -4.59 -6.36
C CYS A 329 -8.91 -3.21 -5.90
N SER A 330 -7.73 -2.79 -6.35
CA SER A 330 -7.08 -1.57 -5.88
C SER A 330 -7.89 -0.30 -6.16
N ILE A 331 -8.64 -0.27 -7.26
CA ILE A 331 -9.44 0.89 -7.69
C ILE A 331 -10.87 0.87 -7.16
N ASN A 332 -11.49 -0.32 -7.01
CA ASN A 332 -12.91 -0.41 -6.65
C ASN A 332 -13.17 -0.53 -5.14
N LEU A 333 -12.20 -0.99 -4.36
CA LEU A 333 -12.35 -1.20 -2.92
C LEU A 333 -12.72 0.09 -2.17
N TYR A 334 -11.99 1.16 -2.44
CA TYR A 334 -12.25 2.46 -1.82
C TYR A 334 -13.45 3.18 -2.44
N ALA A 335 -13.75 2.90 -3.71
CA ALA A 335 -14.95 3.44 -4.34
C ALA A 335 -16.23 2.91 -3.67
N ILE A 336 -16.30 1.60 -3.39
CA ILE A 336 -17.42 1.02 -2.63
C ILE A 336 -17.46 1.59 -1.20
N ALA A 337 -16.31 1.77 -0.55
CA ALA A 337 -16.24 2.40 0.78
C ALA A 337 -16.87 3.81 0.77
N GLN A 338 -16.60 4.60 -0.27
CA GLN A 338 -17.19 5.93 -0.44
C GLN A 338 -18.71 5.88 -0.69
N MET A 339 -19.20 4.86 -1.41
CA MET A 339 -20.62 4.66 -1.64
C MET A 339 -21.38 4.37 -0.33
N PHE A 340 -20.80 3.54 0.56
CA PHE A 340 -21.40 3.30 1.89
C PHE A 340 -21.33 4.51 2.80
N ALA A 341 -20.19 5.19 2.81
CA ALA A 341 -19.92 6.27 3.77
C ALA A 341 -20.60 7.59 3.42
N GLY A 342 -20.82 7.86 2.15
CA GLY A 342 -21.22 9.19 1.67
C GLY A 342 -20.13 10.26 1.90
N PRO A 343 -20.36 11.50 1.44
CA PRO A 343 -19.34 12.55 1.46
C PRO A 343 -18.85 12.92 2.87
N ARG A 344 -19.73 12.88 3.88
CA ARG A 344 -19.42 13.30 5.26
C ARG A 344 -18.55 12.31 6.03
N ALA A 345 -18.70 11.01 5.77
CA ALA A 345 -18.06 9.96 6.55
C ALA A 345 -16.94 9.24 5.80
N ALA A 346 -16.70 9.53 4.51
CA ALA A 346 -15.78 8.80 3.65
C ALA A 346 -14.37 8.67 4.25
N GLY A 347 -13.81 9.75 4.80
CA GLY A 347 -12.48 9.71 5.41
C GLY A 347 -12.41 8.82 6.65
N SER A 348 -13.38 8.96 7.57
CA SER A 348 -13.45 8.13 8.78
C SER A 348 -13.71 6.66 8.44
N TRP A 349 -14.60 6.39 7.46
CA TRP A 349 -14.89 5.04 6.98
C TRP A 349 -13.65 4.35 6.42
N ILE A 350 -12.97 5.01 5.47
CA ILE A 350 -11.75 4.50 4.85
C ILE A 350 -10.67 4.23 5.91
N GLY A 351 -10.53 5.12 6.91
CA GLY A 351 -9.58 4.93 8.00
C GLY A 351 -9.84 3.65 8.80
N VAL A 352 -11.09 3.42 9.24
CA VAL A 352 -11.47 2.21 9.99
C VAL A 352 -11.35 0.96 9.10
N GLN A 353 -11.84 1.03 7.86
CA GLN A 353 -11.73 -0.09 6.91
C GLN A 353 -10.27 -0.43 6.60
N ASN A 354 -9.42 0.57 6.45
CA ASN A 354 -7.99 0.36 6.18
C ASN A 354 -7.28 -0.26 7.41
N ALA A 355 -7.62 0.17 8.62
CA ALA A 355 -7.10 -0.44 9.83
C ALA A 355 -7.47 -1.93 9.91
N THR A 356 -8.74 -2.29 9.67
CA THR A 356 -9.19 -3.70 9.67
C THR A 356 -8.55 -4.51 8.53
N GLY A 357 -8.44 -3.96 7.34
CA GLY A 357 -7.77 -4.61 6.20
C GLY A 357 -6.30 -4.91 6.49
N ASN A 358 -5.58 -3.96 7.08
CA ASN A 358 -4.15 -4.10 7.39
C ASN A 358 -3.85 -5.09 8.54
N LEU A 359 -4.86 -5.63 9.26
CA LEU A 359 -4.67 -6.78 10.16
C LEU A 359 -4.11 -8.00 9.40
N SER A 360 -4.40 -8.12 8.11
CA SER A 360 -3.78 -9.14 7.26
C SER A 360 -2.25 -9.02 7.17
N GLY A 361 -1.72 -7.79 7.23
CA GLY A 361 -0.28 -7.54 7.28
C GLY A 361 0.37 -7.93 8.62
N ILE A 362 -0.42 -8.01 9.70
CA ILE A 362 0.03 -8.56 11.00
C ILE A 362 -0.01 -10.08 10.95
N ILE A 363 -1.14 -10.64 10.57
CA ILE A 363 -1.44 -12.07 10.68
C ILE A 363 -0.77 -12.87 9.56
N GLY A 364 -0.86 -12.39 8.31
CA GLY A 364 -0.44 -13.11 7.12
C GLY A 364 1.04 -13.52 7.12
N PRO A 365 1.99 -12.59 7.33
CA PRO A 365 3.41 -12.93 7.33
C PRO A 365 3.80 -13.92 8.44
N ILE A 366 3.19 -13.82 9.63
CA ILE A 366 3.46 -14.73 10.75
C ILE A 366 2.94 -16.13 10.43
N ILE A 367 1.67 -16.27 10.02
CA ILE A 367 1.08 -17.57 9.70
C ILE A 367 1.84 -18.23 8.54
N THR A 368 2.16 -17.48 7.50
CA THR A 368 2.96 -17.99 6.37
C THR A 368 4.32 -18.48 6.83
N GLY A 369 5.01 -17.72 7.68
CA GLY A 369 6.30 -18.12 8.23
C GLY A 369 6.22 -19.40 9.05
N MET A 370 5.20 -19.53 9.92
CA MET A 370 4.95 -20.75 10.71
C MET A 370 4.68 -21.96 9.83
N ILE A 371 3.88 -21.81 8.78
CA ILE A 371 3.61 -22.88 7.83
C ILE A 371 4.91 -23.33 7.13
N ILE A 372 5.73 -22.40 6.66
CA ILE A 372 6.97 -22.71 5.97
C ILE A 372 7.96 -23.40 6.92
N ASP A 373 8.12 -22.93 8.16
CA ASP A 373 9.00 -23.58 9.14
C ASP A 373 8.51 -25.00 9.53
N ALA A 374 7.18 -25.20 9.62
CA ALA A 374 6.60 -26.49 9.98
C ALA A 374 6.61 -27.51 8.82
N THR A 375 6.40 -27.05 7.59
CA THR A 375 6.25 -27.95 6.41
C THR A 375 7.51 -27.99 5.53
N HIS A 376 8.47 -27.10 5.77
CA HIS A 376 9.65 -26.89 4.92
C HIS A 376 9.28 -26.65 3.44
N SER A 377 8.07 -26.13 3.18
CA SER A 377 7.52 -25.93 1.85
C SER A 377 6.66 -24.66 1.77
N TYR A 378 6.72 -23.97 0.64
CA TYR A 378 5.84 -22.85 0.34
C TYR A 378 4.44 -23.30 -0.11
N TRP A 379 4.29 -24.55 -0.56
CA TRP A 379 3.06 -25.05 -1.18
C TRP A 379 1.80 -24.83 -0.32
N SER A 380 1.84 -25.23 0.96
CA SER A 380 0.70 -25.05 1.89
C SER A 380 0.35 -23.58 2.12
N ALA A 381 1.36 -22.69 2.12
CA ALA A 381 1.14 -21.26 2.27
C ALA A 381 0.47 -20.65 1.04
N PHE A 382 0.84 -21.10 -0.16
CA PHE A 382 0.16 -20.70 -1.41
C PHE A 382 -1.29 -21.14 -1.43
N ILE A 383 -1.58 -22.41 -1.04
CA ILE A 383 -2.96 -22.93 -0.96
C ILE A 383 -3.80 -22.15 0.05
N LEU A 384 -3.29 -21.89 1.25
CA LEU A 384 -3.99 -21.09 2.24
C LEU A 384 -4.33 -19.70 1.69
N THR A 385 -3.36 -19.05 1.06
CA THR A 385 -3.55 -17.70 0.51
C THR A 385 -4.57 -17.72 -0.63
N ALA A 386 -4.51 -18.71 -1.52
CA ALA A 386 -5.50 -18.90 -2.57
C ALA A 386 -6.90 -19.13 -2.00
N ALA A 387 -7.02 -19.92 -0.94
CA ALA A 387 -8.29 -20.15 -0.25
C ALA A 387 -8.86 -18.87 0.39
N VAL A 388 -8.00 -18.05 1.01
CA VAL A 388 -8.41 -16.74 1.56
C VAL A 388 -8.91 -15.81 0.46
N CYS A 389 -8.20 -15.73 -0.69
CA CYS A 389 -8.64 -14.95 -1.84
C CYS A 389 -9.97 -15.48 -2.41
N GLY A 390 -10.12 -16.80 -2.54
CA GLY A 390 -11.36 -17.45 -2.98
C GLY A 390 -12.54 -17.17 -2.04
N ALA A 391 -12.32 -17.28 -0.73
CA ALA A 391 -13.31 -16.90 0.28
C ALA A 391 -13.69 -15.41 0.17
N GLY A 392 -12.71 -14.54 -0.09
CA GLY A 392 -12.95 -13.12 -0.37
C GLY A 392 -13.78 -12.88 -1.64
N ALA A 393 -13.52 -13.63 -2.70
CA ALA A 393 -14.32 -13.56 -3.92
C ALA A 393 -15.80 -13.91 -3.67
N LEU A 394 -16.04 -15.02 -2.95
CA LEU A 394 -17.38 -15.43 -2.53
C LEU A 394 -18.02 -14.42 -1.58
N TRP A 395 -17.22 -13.84 -0.67
CA TRP A 395 -17.69 -12.81 0.24
C TRP A 395 -18.17 -11.56 -0.51
N PHE A 396 -17.43 -11.06 -1.47
CA PHE A 396 -17.88 -9.95 -2.31
C PHE A 396 -19.06 -10.32 -3.18
N ALA A 397 -19.12 -11.55 -3.68
CA ALA A 397 -20.25 -12.00 -4.50
C ALA A 397 -21.56 -12.07 -3.71
N PHE A 398 -21.52 -12.57 -2.47
CA PHE A 398 -22.72 -12.96 -1.72
C PHE A 398 -22.84 -12.34 -0.31
N GLY A 399 -21.71 -12.03 0.36
CA GLY A 399 -21.67 -11.62 1.76
C GLY A 399 -21.74 -10.09 1.98
N VAL A 400 -21.29 -9.30 1.02
CA VAL A 400 -21.36 -7.84 1.13
C VAL A 400 -22.83 -7.40 0.97
N PRO A 401 -23.41 -6.59 1.90
CA PRO A 401 -24.78 -6.14 1.81
C PRO A 401 -25.01 -5.27 0.57
N LYS A 402 -26.28 -4.88 0.33
CA LYS A 402 -26.61 -3.94 -0.73
C LYS A 402 -25.81 -2.65 -0.55
N ILE A 403 -25.11 -2.24 -1.61
CA ILE A 403 -24.24 -1.08 -1.56
C ILE A 403 -25.10 0.18 -1.70
N GLU A 404 -25.43 0.77 -0.55
CA GLU A 404 -26.19 2.01 -0.41
C GLU A 404 -25.56 2.85 0.71
N GLN A 405 -25.77 4.15 0.65
CA GLN A 405 -25.26 5.04 1.71
C GLN A 405 -25.90 4.68 3.05
N VAL A 406 -25.07 4.47 4.07
CA VAL A 406 -25.50 4.12 5.42
C VAL A 406 -25.92 5.37 6.17
N ALA A 407 -27.05 5.31 6.88
CA ALA A 407 -27.45 6.37 7.82
C ALA A 407 -26.50 6.37 9.03
N LEU A 408 -25.89 7.51 9.31
CA LEU A 408 -24.88 7.69 10.37
C LEU A 408 -25.35 8.77 11.38
N ASP A 409 -26.64 8.77 11.67
CA ASP A 409 -27.29 9.71 12.60
C ASP A 409 -26.79 9.59 14.05
#